data_112eb0d90f4836610f7fe29efaa23f8c
#
_entry.id   112eb0d90f4836610f7fe29efaa23f8c
#
_cell.length_a   1.000
_cell.length_b   1.000
_cell.length_c   1.000
_cell.angle_alpha   90.00
_cell.angle_beta   90.00
_cell.angle_gamma   90.00
#
_symmetry.space_group_name_H-M   'P 1'
#
loop_
_entity.id
_entity.type
_entity.pdbx_description
1 polymer ?
#
loop_
_entity_poly.entity_id
_entity_poly.type
_entity_poly.pdbx_seq_one_letter_code
_entity_poly.pdbx_strand_id
1 'polypeptide(L)'
;MSKIPNELYYTEEHEYLRPTEEEGVYVVGITDYAQGELGDVVFVELPDTGVAFDKTQVFGTIEAVKAASDLYCPVRGVVVDVNVDLDDDPSLVNSDPYGAGWMIRLKVTNPSELESLLGSEGYAEHIG
;
A
#
# COMPACT_ATOMS: atom_id res chain seq x y z
N MET A 1 8.09 -4.57 -17.33
CA MET A 1 6.81 -3.89 -17.21
C MET A 1 6.17 -4.15 -15.86
N SER A 2 5.67 -3.11 -15.22
CA SER A 2 5.02 -3.26 -13.92
C SER A 2 3.63 -3.83 -14.08
N LYS A 3 3.23 -4.69 -13.11
CA LYS A 3 1.87 -5.19 -13.05
C LYS A 3 0.97 -4.12 -12.46
N ILE A 4 -0.18 -3.91 -13.07
CA ILE A 4 -1.18 -2.95 -12.60
C ILE A 4 -2.54 -3.68 -12.61
N PRO A 5 -2.84 -4.45 -11.54
CA PRO A 5 -4.10 -5.20 -11.51
C PRO A 5 -5.31 -4.30 -11.69
N ASN A 6 -6.30 -4.80 -12.42
CA ASN A 6 -7.59 -4.15 -12.54
C ASN A 6 -8.33 -4.28 -11.20
N GLU A 7 -9.34 -3.48 -10.97
CA GLU A 7 -10.19 -3.58 -9.78
C GLU A 7 -9.54 -3.11 -8.47
N LEU A 8 -8.33 -2.58 -8.52
CA LEU A 8 -7.70 -1.94 -7.37
C LEU A 8 -7.81 -0.43 -7.50
N TYR A 9 -7.62 0.26 -6.38
CA TYR A 9 -7.44 1.70 -6.36
C TYR A 9 -5.97 2.02 -6.20
N TYR A 10 -5.52 3.11 -6.79
CA TYR A 10 -4.12 3.52 -6.75
C TYR A 10 -3.97 4.97 -6.37
N THR A 11 -2.85 5.31 -5.73
CA THR A 11 -2.51 6.70 -5.42
C THR A 11 -1.35 7.16 -6.28
N GLU A 12 -1.20 8.50 -6.37
CA GLU A 12 -0.06 9.09 -7.05
C GLU A 12 1.26 8.78 -6.35
N GLU A 13 1.19 8.42 -5.07
CA GLU A 13 2.37 8.05 -4.26
C GLU A 13 2.70 6.55 -4.34
N HIS A 14 2.01 5.82 -5.23
CA HIS A 14 2.27 4.41 -5.53
C HIS A 14 1.87 3.43 -4.45
N GLU A 15 0.84 3.76 -3.67
CA GLU A 15 0.17 2.79 -2.82
C GLU A 15 -1.09 2.29 -3.53
N TYR A 16 -1.54 1.09 -3.13
CA TYR A 16 -2.79 0.54 -3.64
C TYR A 16 -3.74 0.21 -2.51
N LEU A 17 -5.04 0.14 -2.86
CA LEU A 17 -6.08 -0.37 -1.99
C LEU A 17 -6.74 -1.55 -2.71
N ARG A 18 -6.77 -2.69 -2.06
CA ARG A 18 -7.41 -3.89 -2.58
C ARG A 18 -8.64 -4.22 -1.75
N PRO A 19 -9.83 -4.30 -2.35
CA PRO A 19 -11.04 -4.68 -1.61
C PRO A 19 -10.89 -6.05 -0.96
N THR A 20 -11.54 -6.23 0.20
CA THR A 20 -11.56 -7.52 0.88
C THR A 20 -13.00 -8.01 0.96
N GLU A 21 -13.19 -9.22 1.51
CA GLU A 21 -14.52 -9.76 1.75
C GLU A 21 -15.27 -8.98 2.82
N GLU A 22 -14.56 -8.28 3.69
CA GLU A 22 -15.17 -7.46 4.73
C GLU A 22 -15.45 -6.07 4.18
N GLU A 23 -16.72 -5.67 4.17
CA GLU A 23 -17.12 -4.36 3.65
C GLU A 23 -16.40 -3.23 4.39
N GLY A 24 -15.86 -2.28 3.61
CA GLY A 24 -15.16 -1.13 4.16
C GLY A 24 -13.71 -1.38 4.55
N VAL A 25 -13.24 -2.63 4.49
CA VAL A 25 -11.86 -2.97 4.81
C VAL A 25 -11.09 -3.24 3.53
N TYR A 26 -9.93 -2.59 3.40
CA TYR A 26 -9.08 -2.70 2.22
C TYR A 26 -7.66 -3.07 2.63
N VAL A 27 -7.02 -3.88 1.80
CA VAL A 27 -5.59 -4.16 1.96
C VAL A 27 -4.80 -3.04 1.31
N VAL A 28 -3.79 -2.54 2.00
CA VAL A 28 -2.92 -1.47 1.51
C VAL A 28 -1.50 -1.99 1.40
N GLY A 29 -0.83 -1.62 0.33
CA GLY A 29 0.57 -1.92 0.13
C GLY A 29 1.11 -1.01 -0.95
N ILE A 30 2.34 -1.28 -1.43
CA ILE A 30 2.92 -0.52 -2.53
C ILE A 30 2.80 -1.30 -3.83
N THR A 31 2.79 -0.57 -4.94
CA THR A 31 2.62 -1.18 -6.24
C THR A 31 3.90 -1.88 -6.73
N ASP A 32 3.75 -2.71 -7.75
CA ASP A 32 4.88 -3.36 -8.40
C ASP A 32 5.86 -2.32 -8.95
N TYR A 33 5.35 -1.23 -9.51
CA TYR A 33 6.19 -0.12 -9.97
C TYR A 33 7.06 0.43 -8.85
N ALA A 34 6.44 0.67 -7.68
CA ALA A 34 7.14 1.25 -6.53
C ALA A 34 8.25 0.34 -6.02
N GLN A 35 7.97 -0.97 -5.90
CA GLN A 35 8.99 -1.90 -5.43
C GLN A 35 10.16 -1.99 -6.42
N GLY A 36 9.88 -1.89 -7.71
CA GLY A 36 10.92 -1.89 -8.73
C GLY A 36 11.82 -0.66 -8.63
N GLU A 37 11.24 0.49 -8.33
CA GLU A 37 12.01 1.73 -8.16
C GLU A 37 12.86 1.71 -6.88
N LEU A 38 12.36 1.08 -5.82
CA LEU A 38 13.09 0.98 -4.56
C LEU A 38 14.22 -0.05 -4.61
N GLY A 39 14.03 -1.13 -5.34
CA GLY A 39 14.95 -2.26 -5.32
C GLY A 39 14.68 -3.18 -4.12
N ASP A 40 15.67 -3.97 -3.74
CA ASP A 40 15.50 -4.98 -2.69
C ASP A 40 15.12 -4.38 -1.35
N VAL A 41 13.95 -4.72 -0.86
CA VAL A 41 13.43 -4.23 0.43
C VAL A 41 14.07 -5.03 1.56
N VAL A 42 14.62 -4.33 2.54
CA VAL A 42 15.33 -4.94 3.67
C VAL A 42 14.63 -4.71 5.01
N PHE A 43 13.73 -3.73 5.10
CA PHE A 43 13.02 -3.43 6.34
C PHE A 43 11.72 -2.68 6.05
N VAL A 44 10.67 -3.02 6.78
CA VAL A 44 9.39 -2.32 6.70
C VAL A 44 8.93 -2.03 8.11
N GLU A 45 8.67 -0.76 8.42
CA GLU A 45 8.12 -0.36 9.72
C GLU A 45 6.64 -0.06 9.54
N LEU A 46 5.80 -0.77 10.28
CA LEU A 46 4.34 -0.66 10.19
C LEU A 46 3.75 -0.17 11.50
N PRO A 47 2.56 0.45 11.47
CA PRO A 47 1.93 0.95 12.69
C PRO A 47 1.29 -0.18 13.50
N ASP A 48 0.84 0.17 14.70
CA ASP A 48 0.04 -0.74 15.51
C ASP A 48 -1.41 -0.76 15.01
N THR A 49 -2.11 -1.85 15.28
CA THR A 49 -3.55 -1.91 15.03
C THR A 49 -4.28 -0.92 15.93
N GLY A 50 -5.39 -0.39 15.45
CA GLY A 50 -6.20 0.58 16.20
C GLY A 50 -5.80 2.03 15.97
N VAL A 51 -4.67 2.29 15.31
CA VAL A 51 -4.24 3.67 15.02
C VAL A 51 -4.98 4.19 13.80
N ALA A 52 -5.46 5.43 13.89
CA ALA A 52 -6.15 6.10 12.79
C ALA A 52 -5.18 7.01 12.04
N PHE A 53 -5.36 7.07 10.72
CA PHE A 53 -4.57 7.94 9.85
C PHE A 53 -5.48 8.74 8.92
N ASP A 54 -5.08 9.96 8.62
CA ASP A 54 -5.74 10.77 7.59
C ASP A 54 -5.12 10.45 6.23
N LYS A 55 -5.83 10.83 5.17
CA LYS A 55 -5.31 10.72 3.81
C LYS A 55 -3.98 11.47 3.73
N THR A 56 -3.00 10.84 3.13
CA THR A 56 -1.62 11.33 2.92
C THR A 56 -0.75 11.39 4.19
N GLN A 57 -1.29 11.02 5.34
CA GLN A 57 -0.48 10.92 6.55
C GLN A 57 0.45 9.70 6.44
N VAL A 58 1.68 9.83 6.94
CA VAL A 58 2.64 8.73 6.92
C VAL A 58 2.22 7.65 7.92
N PHE A 59 2.00 6.42 7.44
CA PHE A 59 1.63 5.31 8.33
C PHE A 59 2.80 4.39 8.62
N GLY A 60 3.89 4.49 7.89
CA GLY A 60 5.05 3.65 8.09
C GLY A 60 6.19 4.07 7.19
N THR A 61 7.26 3.27 7.21
CA THR A 61 8.41 3.51 6.36
C THR A 61 8.86 2.20 5.74
N ILE A 62 9.52 2.30 4.59
CA ILE A 62 10.09 1.15 3.91
C ILE A 62 11.54 1.47 3.57
N GLU A 63 12.44 0.53 3.89
CA GLU A 63 13.84 0.68 3.59
C GLU A 63 14.29 -0.39 2.60
N ALA A 64 14.99 0.03 1.58
CA ALA A 64 15.60 -0.86 0.59
C ALA A 64 17.12 -0.66 0.62
N VAL A 65 17.85 -1.53 -0.06
CA VAL A 65 19.31 -1.44 -0.09
C VAL A 65 19.78 -0.08 -0.58
N LYS A 66 19.13 0.48 -1.58
CA LYS A 66 19.57 1.74 -2.20
C LYS A 66 18.77 2.98 -1.82
N ALA A 67 17.64 2.82 -1.10
CA ALA A 67 16.74 3.94 -0.83
C ALA A 67 15.82 3.67 0.34
N ALA A 68 15.23 4.71 0.90
CA ALA A 68 14.19 4.61 1.90
C ALA A 68 13.05 5.54 1.51
N SER A 69 11.83 5.22 1.91
CA SER A 69 10.66 6.01 1.56
C SER A 69 9.62 5.96 2.67
N ASP A 70 8.85 7.03 2.80
CA ASP A 70 7.69 7.04 3.69
C ASP A 70 6.52 6.36 2.98
N LEU A 71 5.63 5.77 3.77
CA LEU A 71 4.40 5.15 3.28
C LEU A 71 3.24 6.07 3.64
N TYR A 72 2.50 6.53 2.64
CA TYR A 72 1.41 7.49 2.82
C TYR A 72 0.07 6.78 2.81
N CYS A 73 -0.78 7.11 3.79
CA CYS A 73 -2.10 6.49 3.87
C CYS A 73 -2.96 6.96 2.69
N PRO A 74 -3.54 6.04 1.92
CA PRO A 74 -4.24 6.44 0.69
C PRO A 74 -5.58 7.13 0.93
N VAL A 75 -6.25 6.78 2.03
CA VAL A 75 -7.52 7.39 2.44
C VAL A 75 -7.61 7.35 3.96
N ARG A 76 -8.50 8.16 4.52
CA ARG A 76 -8.69 8.16 5.97
C ARG A 76 -9.26 6.83 6.46
N GLY A 77 -8.66 6.29 7.51
CA GLY A 77 -9.13 5.03 8.06
C GLY A 77 -8.39 4.63 9.32
N VAL A 78 -8.77 3.48 9.84
CA VAL A 78 -8.18 2.89 11.05
C VAL A 78 -7.51 1.56 10.66
N VAL A 79 -6.29 1.35 11.15
CA VAL A 79 -5.56 0.10 10.91
C VAL A 79 -6.22 -1.00 11.73
N VAL A 80 -6.70 -2.04 11.06
CA VAL A 80 -7.33 -3.18 11.74
C VAL A 80 -6.46 -4.43 11.72
N ASP A 81 -5.42 -4.47 10.89
CA ASP A 81 -4.47 -5.58 10.86
C ASP A 81 -3.17 -5.13 10.20
N VAL A 82 -2.07 -5.80 10.52
CA VAL A 82 -0.76 -5.56 9.90
C VAL A 82 -0.16 -6.89 9.49
N ASN A 83 0.65 -6.86 8.44
CA ASN A 83 1.28 -8.07 7.93
C ASN A 83 2.59 -8.35 8.68
N VAL A 84 2.52 -9.16 9.72
CA VAL A 84 3.68 -9.47 10.56
C VAL A 84 4.75 -10.29 9.82
N ASP A 85 4.39 -10.93 8.72
CA ASP A 85 5.35 -11.71 7.92
C ASP A 85 6.44 -10.83 7.33
N LEU A 86 6.19 -9.54 7.16
CA LEU A 86 7.18 -8.60 6.64
C LEU A 86 8.31 -8.32 7.63
N ASP A 87 8.11 -8.60 8.92
CA ASP A 87 9.18 -8.48 9.92
C ASP A 87 10.27 -9.52 9.67
N ASP A 88 9.86 -10.75 9.30
CA ASP A 88 10.79 -11.84 9.03
C ASP A 88 11.26 -11.85 7.58
N ASP A 89 10.42 -11.44 6.66
CA ASP A 89 10.72 -11.51 5.23
C ASP A 89 10.21 -10.27 4.48
N PRO A 90 10.92 -9.14 4.61
CA PRO A 90 10.53 -7.93 3.89
C PRO A 90 10.61 -8.06 2.37
N SER A 91 11.35 -9.04 1.86
CA SER A 91 11.44 -9.26 0.42
C SER A 91 10.14 -9.69 -0.23
N LEU A 92 9.13 -10.08 0.57
CA LEU A 92 7.79 -10.37 0.05
C LEU A 92 7.20 -9.17 -0.69
N VAL A 93 7.57 -7.96 -0.28
CA VAL A 93 7.13 -6.74 -0.97
C VAL A 93 7.61 -6.75 -2.43
N ASN A 94 8.83 -7.25 -2.66
CA ASN A 94 9.38 -7.33 -4.01
C ASN A 94 8.77 -8.47 -4.82
N SER A 95 8.64 -9.64 -4.19
CA SER A 95 8.24 -10.84 -4.91
C SER A 95 6.73 -10.91 -5.18
N ASP A 96 5.92 -10.34 -4.28
CA ASP A 96 4.47 -10.43 -4.41
C ASP A 96 3.78 -9.21 -3.76
N PRO A 97 3.96 -8.02 -4.33
CA PRO A 97 3.47 -6.79 -3.69
C PRO A 97 1.95 -6.75 -3.51
N TYR A 98 1.19 -7.39 -4.40
CA TYR A 98 -0.27 -7.37 -4.31
C TYR A 98 -0.85 -8.55 -3.52
N GLY A 99 -0.03 -9.51 -3.16
CA GLY A 99 -0.43 -10.69 -2.40
C GLY A 99 0.29 -10.76 -1.07
N ALA A 100 1.25 -11.69 -0.92
CA ALA A 100 1.94 -11.91 0.35
C ALA A 100 2.68 -10.69 0.89
N GLY A 101 3.01 -9.72 0.03
CA GLY A 101 3.70 -8.48 0.43
C GLY A 101 2.77 -7.35 0.88
N TRP A 102 1.52 -7.63 1.18
CA TRP A 102 0.61 -6.60 1.68
C TRP A 102 1.11 -6.03 3.01
N MET A 103 0.72 -4.81 3.33
CA MET A 103 1.24 -4.13 4.52
C MET A 103 0.24 -3.99 5.65
N ILE A 104 -0.90 -3.35 5.40
CA ILE A 104 -1.93 -3.16 6.42
C ILE A 104 -3.31 -3.47 5.86
N ARG A 105 -4.25 -3.75 6.77
CA ARG A 105 -5.68 -3.74 6.45
C ARG A 105 -6.24 -2.47 7.07
N LEU A 106 -6.91 -1.68 6.27
CA LEU A 106 -7.42 -0.37 6.66
C LEU A 106 -8.93 -0.37 6.58
N LYS A 107 -9.59 -0.03 7.69
CA LYS A 107 -11.02 0.20 7.67
C LYS A 107 -11.26 1.65 7.28
N VAL A 108 -11.78 1.86 6.09
CA VAL A 108 -11.99 3.20 5.52
C VAL A 108 -13.13 3.88 6.26
N THR A 109 -12.87 5.08 6.78
CA THR A 109 -13.87 5.85 7.54
C THR A 109 -14.49 6.97 6.73
N ASN A 110 -13.91 7.29 5.57
CA ASN A 110 -14.47 8.28 4.65
C ASN A 110 -14.48 7.71 3.22
N PRO A 111 -15.49 6.88 2.89
CA PRO A 111 -15.52 6.21 1.58
C PRO A 111 -15.54 7.14 0.38
N SER A 112 -15.97 8.39 0.56
CA SER A 112 -15.98 9.34 -0.55
C SER A 112 -14.58 9.66 -1.08
N GLU A 113 -13.55 9.44 -0.27
CA GLU A 113 -12.17 9.65 -0.71
C GLU A 113 -11.72 8.62 -1.74
N LEU A 114 -12.38 7.46 -1.79
CA LEU A 114 -12.07 6.44 -2.79
C LEU A 114 -12.33 6.97 -4.22
N GLU A 115 -13.27 7.87 -4.38
CA GLU A 115 -13.63 8.41 -5.68
C GLU A 115 -12.52 9.28 -6.30
N SER A 116 -11.62 9.79 -5.46
CA SER A 116 -10.51 10.61 -5.95
C SER A 116 -9.28 9.80 -6.33
N LEU A 117 -9.30 8.49 -6.08
CA LEU A 117 -8.17 7.62 -6.38
C LEU A 117 -8.14 7.22 -7.86
N LEU A 118 -6.98 6.76 -8.30
CA LEU A 118 -6.79 6.32 -9.68
C LEU A 118 -7.25 4.87 -9.85
N GLY A 119 -7.85 4.58 -11.00
CA GLY A 119 -8.04 3.19 -11.41
C GLY A 119 -6.78 2.69 -12.10
N SER A 120 -6.81 1.46 -12.60
CA SER A 120 -5.64 0.87 -13.27
C SER A 120 -5.19 1.68 -14.49
N GLU A 121 -6.12 2.17 -15.29
CA GLU A 121 -5.78 2.95 -16.48
C GLU A 121 -5.17 4.30 -16.11
N GLY A 122 -5.75 5.01 -15.14
CA GLY A 122 -5.23 6.29 -14.70
C GLY A 122 -3.86 6.15 -14.07
N TYR A 123 -3.66 5.09 -13.31
CA TYR A 123 -2.36 4.84 -12.71
C TYR A 123 -1.32 4.49 -13.76
N ALA A 124 -1.68 3.69 -14.75
CA ALA A 124 -0.76 3.35 -15.85
C ALA A 124 -0.30 4.60 -16.60
N GLU A 125 -1.20 5.55 -16.81
CA GLU A 125 -0.84 6.84 -17.42
C GLU A 125 0.08 7.65 -16.52
N HIS A 126 -0.16 7.60 -15.21
CA HIS A 126 0.64 8.35 -14.22
C HIS A 126 2.11 7.89 -14.21
N ILE A 127 2.35 6.60 -14.30
CA ILE A 127 3.71 6.03 -14.24
C ILE A 127 4.36 5.87 -15.61
N GLY A 128 3.59 5.89 -16.65
CA GLY A 128 4.04 5.68 -18.01
C GLY A 128 4.14 6.94 -18.76
#